data_7b798e584b4e19ad3338c319adb200c4
#
_entry.id   7b798e584b4e19ad3338c319adb200c4
#
_cell.length_a   1.000
_cell.length_b   1.000
_cell.length_c   1.000
_cell.angle_alpha   90.00
_cell.angle_beta   90.00
_cell.angle_gamma   90.00
#
_symmetry.space_group_name_H-M   'P 1'
#
loop_
_entity.id
_entity.type
_entity.pdbx_description
1 polymer ?
#
loop_
_entity_poly.entity_id
_entity_poly.type
_entity_poly.pdbx_seq_one_letter_code
_entity_poly.pdbx_strand_id
1 'polypeptide(L)'
;TARAGTSLEVINKTLTEQGQMLAFEPPAFGPLATLGGIVASGLSGPRRPFAGAVRDFVLGCKMINGQGEVVTFGGQVMKNVAGYDVSRLMAGSEGTLGVILEISLKVLPVLKEEKTLTIAMSIESALVQMVALRRHFLSISAVAYECGRLRIRYSGSKAGVLSVLDASLLSDVRIDPNQNFWHVLKEQRADFFQTTEDLWRIIVPPASPVLSVSGDWVYDWAGGLRWLKTTASAAVVFNAAKAYGGSARLFRSTQQSPWPTQVLALPLAQLNKRIKVAFDPSELFV
;
A
#
# COMPACT_ATOMS: atom_id res chain seq x y z
N THR A 1 -8.98 10.70 -15.74
CA THR A 1 -10.23 9.97 -15.49
C THR A 1 -10.28 8.74 -16.39
N ALA A 2 -10.70 7.60 -15.81
CA ALA A 2 -10.89 6.36 -16.57
C ALA A 2 -12.03 5.53 -15.96
N ARG A 3 -12.62 4.64 -16.77
CA ARG A 3 -13.64 3.70 -16.31
C ARG A 3 -13.02 2.66 -15.36
N ALA A 4 -13.79 2.20 -14.40
CA ALA A 4 -13.34 1.25 -13.37
C ALA A 4 -12.84 -0.09 -13.97
N GLY A 5 -13.40 -0.55 -15.08
CA GLY A 5 -12.97 -1.75 -15.80
C GLY A 5 -11.72 -1.59 -16.66
N THR A 6 -11.14 -0.38 -16.78
CA THR A 6 -9.89 -0.18 -17.53
C THR A 6 -8.75 -0.90 -16.85
N SER A 7 -7.99 -1.72 -17.64
CA SER A 7 -6.87 -2.47 -17.07
C SER A 7 -5.74 -1.54 -16.60
N LEU A 8 -5.05 -1.95 -15.53
CA LEU A 8 -3.89 -1.22 -15.02
C LEU A 8 -2.77 -1.13 -16.05
N GLU A 9 -2.61 -2.15 -16.89
CA GLU A 9 -1.63 -2.18 -17.95
C GLU A 9 -1.86 -1.05 -18.97
N VAL A 10 -3.10 -0.89 -19.46
CA VAL A 10 -3.48 0.20 -20.37
C VAL A 10 -3.25 1.56 -19.74
N ILE A 11 -3.62 1.72 -18.47
CA ILE A 11 -3.40 2.98 -17.75
C ILE A 11 -1.90 3.29 -17.65
N ASN A 12 -1.09 2.33 -17.19
CA ASN A 12 0.35 2.53 -17.05
C ASN A 12 1.02 2.85 -18.40
N LYS A 13 0.63 2.15 -19.48
CA LYS A 13 1.13 2.43 -20.82
C LYS A 13 0.82 3.86 -21.24
N THR A 14 -0.44 4.26 -21.15
CA THR A 14 -0.88 5.62 -21.53
C THR A 14 -0.17 6.71 -20.71
N LEU A 15 0.00 6.48 -19.41
CA LEU A 15 0.71 7.44 -18.54
C LEU A 15 2.20 7.52 -18.88
N THR A 16 2.84 6.38 -19.13
CA THR A 16 4.27 6.32 -19.48
C THR A 16 4.56 7.06 -20.79
N GLU A 17 3.69 6.93 -21.80
CA GLU A 17 3.78 7.65 -23.08
C GLU A 17 3.73 9.18 -22.88
N GLN A 18 3.14 9.65 -21.78
CA GLN A 18 3.06 11.05 -21.39
C GLN A 18 4.08 11.45 -20.32
N GLY A 19 5.05 10.57 -19.99
CA GLY A 19 6.02 10.83 -18.93
C GLY A 19 5.41 10.91 -17.53
N GLN A 20 4.27 10.25 -17.31
CA GLN A 20 3.51 10.27 -16.06
C GLN A 20 3.43 8.87 -15.42
N MET A 21 3.10 8.83 -14.13
CA MET A 21 2.95 7.57 -13.38
C MET A 21 1.90 7.67 -12.27
N LEU A 22 1.41 6.50 -11.84
CA LEU A 22 0.68 6.33 -10.58
C LEU A 22 1.69 6.18 -9.44
N ALA A 23 1.99 7.26 -8.73
CA ALA A 23 3.07 7.28 -7.76
C ALA A 23 2.79 6.45 -6.49
N PHE A 24 1.56 6.05 -6.21
CA PHE A 24 1.25 5.10 -5.15
C PHE A 24 1.59 3.64 -5.50
N GLU A 25 2.08 3.38 -6.71
CA GLU A 25 2.61 2.09 -7.18
C GLU A 25 1.66 0.91 -6.91
N PRO A 26 0.43 0.91 -7.47
CA PRO A 26 -0.51 -0.17 -7.19
C PRO A 26 0.04 -1.53 -7.64
N PRO A 27 -0.09 -2.59 -6.79
CA PRO A 27 0.18 -3.94 -7.24
C PRO A 27 -0.91 -4.41 -8.20
N ALA A 28 -0.54 -5.20 -9.21
CA ALA A 28 -1.47 -5.80 -10.16
C ALA A 28 -1.82 -7.25 -9.79
N PHE A 29 -0.85 -7.99 -9.23
CA PHE A 29 -0.95 -9.45 -8.97
C PHE A 29 -1.37 -10.27 -10.19
N GLY A 30 -1.21 -9.73 -11.38
CA GLY A 30 -1.54 -10.39 -12.65
C GLY A 30 -2.12 -9.43 -13.69
N PRO A 31 -2.44 -9.94 -14.89
CA PRO A 31 -2.84 -9.11 -16.03
C PRO A 31 -4.28 -8.56 -15.95
N LEU A 32 -5.10 -9.11 -15.05
CA LEU A 32 -6.53 -8.77 -14.97
C LEU A 32 -6.84 -7.61 -14.01
N ALA A 33 -5.81 -6.97 -13.44
CA ALA A 33 -6.00 -5.84 -12.54
C ALA A 33 -6.70 -4.67 -13.25
N THR A 34 -7.76 -4.16 -12.65
CA THR A 34 -8.52 -3.01 -13.16
C THR A 34 -8.41 -1.81 -12.22
N LEU A 35 -8.66 -0.61 -12.75
CA LEU A 35 -8.65 0.62 -11.98
C LEU A 35 -9.61 0.55 -10.77
N GLY A 36 -10.83 0.06 -10.99
CA GLY A 36 -11.82 -0.08 -9.91
C GLY A 36 -11.37 -1.04 -8.83
N GLY A 37 -10.80 -2.20 -9.21
CA GLY A 37 -10.26 -3.19 -8.26
C GLY A 37 -9.09 -2.63 -7.44
N ILE A 38 -8.19 -1.86 -8.06
CA ILE A 38 -7.06 -1.20 -7.39
C ILE A 38 -7.56 -0.20 -6.34
N VAL A 39 -8.53 0.64 -6.69
CA VAL A 39 -9.05 1.64 -5.76
C VAL A 39 -9.88 0.95 -4.68
N ALA A 40 -10.75 0.02 -5.04
CA ALA A 40 -11.58 -0.72 -4.06
C ALA A 40 -10.72 -1.50 -3.05
N SER A 41 -9.63 -2.15 -3.49
CA SER A 41 -8.73 -2.88 -2.57
C SER A 41 -7.90 -1.96 -1.66
N GLY A 42 -7.72 -0.69 -2.03
CA GLY A 42 -6.95 0.27 -1.25
C GLY A 42 -5.44 -0.03 -1.17
N LEU A 43 -4.94 -0.96 -1.99
CA LEU A 43 -3.55 -1.38 -1.96
C LEU A 43 -2.63 -0.33 -2.61
N SER A 44 -1.45 -0.20 -2.04
CA SER A 44 -0.40 0.68 -2.53
C SER A 44 0.96 -0.01 -2.36
N GLY A 45 1.88 0.29 -3.26
CA GLY A 45 3.21 -0.30 -3.27
C GLY A 45 4.23 0.41 -2.37
N PRO A 46 5.52 0.11 -2.54
CA PRO A 46 6.59 0.55 -1.65
C PRO A 46 6.74 2.07 -1.51
N ARG A 47 6.33 2.85 -2.51
CA ARG A 47 6.42 4.32 -2.49
C ARG A 47 5.40 4.99 -1.56
N ARG A 48 4.42 4.26 -1.06
CA ARG A 48 3.31 4.82 -0.26
C ARG A 48 3.73 5.75 0.89
N PRO A 49 4.76 5.46 1.72
CA PRO A 49 5.14 6.33 2.83
C PRO A 49 5.67 7.71 2.40
N PHE A 50 6.11 7.81 1.14
CA PHE A 50 6.80 8.98 0.61
C PHE A 50 5.95 9.75 -0.42
N ALA A 51 5.07 9.07 -1.14
CA ALA A 51 4.21 9.68 -2.16
C ALA A 51 2.75 9.81 -1.73
N GLY A 52 2.28 8.98 -0.81
CA GLY A 52 0.88 8.86 -0.40
C GLY A 52 0.26 7.52 -0.82
N ALA A 53 -0.86 7.18 -0.18
CA ALA A 53 -1.67 6.00 -0.49
C ALA A 53 -2.60 6.25 -1.69
N VAL A 54 -3.19 5.19 -2.25
CA VAL A 54 -4.16 5.32 -3.35
C VAL A 54 -5.24 6.37 -3.05
N ARG A 55 -5.78 6.42 -1.82
CA ARG A 55 -6.80 7.39 -1.41
C ARG A 55 -6.35 8.85 -1.54
N ASP A 56 -5.05 9.12 -1.44
CA ASP A 56 -4.49 10.48 -1.55
C ASP A 56 -4.37 10.94 -3.01
N PHE A 57 -4.59 10.01 -3.95
CA PHE A 57 -4.59 10.24 -5.39
C PHE A 57 -5.99 10.26 -5.99
N VAL A 58 -7.01 9.74 -5.30
CA VAL A 58 -8.41 9.80 -5.78
C VAL A 58 -8.94 11.23 -5.65
N LEU A 59 -9.32 11.80 -6.78
CA LEU A 59 -9.88 13.16 -6.90
C LEU A 59 -11.40 13.13 -7.04
N GLY A 60 -11.94 12.10 -7.71
CA GLY A 60 -13.35 11.94 -7.94
C GLY A 60 -13.72 10.50 -8.24
N CYS A 61 -14.96 10.15 -7.95
CA CYS A 61 -15.51 8.83 -8.16
C CYS A 61 -16.97 8.92 -8.61
N LYS A 62 -17.32 8.16 -9.65
CA LYS A 62 -18.69 7.88 -10.05
C LYS A 62 -19.02 6.44 -9.70
N MET A 63 -20.13 6.20 -9.03
CA MET A 63 -20.52 4.87 -8.53
C MET A 63 -22.02 4.64 -8.56
N ILE A 64 -22.42 3.37 -8.44
CA ILE A 64 -23.82 2.98 -8.13
C ILE A 64 -23.86 2.59 -6.66
N ASN A 65 -24.77 3.19 -5.88
CA ASN A 65 -25.01 2.86 -4.47
C ASN A 65 -25.99 1.67 -4.32
N GLY A 66 -26.25 1.24 -3.08
CA GLY A 66 -27.20 0.15 -2.78
C GLY A 66 -28.68 0.47 -3.04
N GLN A 67 -29.00 1.71 -3.44
CA GLN A 67 -30.33 2.13 -3.87
C GLN A 67 -30.49 2.10 -5.41
N GLY A 68 -29.41 1.69 -6.13
CA GLY A 68 -29.39 1.69 -7.59
C GLY A 68 -29.17 3.07 -8.22
N GLU A 69 -28.83 4.08 -7.40
CA GLU A 69 -28.62 5.42 -7.89
C GLU A 69 -27.16 5.61 -8.37
N VAL A 70 -27.02 6.29 -9.51
CA VAL A 70 -25.70 6.70 -10.00
C VAL A 70 -25.32 8.03 -9.37
N VAL A 71 -24.33 8.00 -8.51
CA VAL A 71 -23.85 9.17 -7.76
C VAL A 71 -22.41 9.51 -8.14
N THR A 72 -22.08 10.80 -8.09
CA THR A 72 -20.74 11.32 -8.39
C THR A 72 -20.25 12.15 -7.22
N PHE A 73 -19.04 11.84 -6.75
CA PHE A 73 -18.37 12.56 -5.67
C PHE A 73 -17.02 13.10 -6.13
N GLY A 74 -16.64 14.29 -5.64
CA GLY A 74 -15.43 14.97 -6.04
C GLY A 74 -15.45 15.40 -7.51
N GLY A 75 -14.30 15.48 -8.14
CA GLY A 75 -14.18 15.96 -9.52
C GLY A 75 -12.78 15.72 -10.08
N GLN A 76 -12.31 16.65 -10.94
CA GLN A 76 -10.97 16.62 -11.53
C GLN A 76 -10.04 17.67 -10.93
N VAL A 77 -10.46 18.34 -9.86
CA VAL A 77 -9.71 19.40 -9.20
C VAL A 77 -8.96 18.88 -7.97
N MET A 78 -7.75 19.38 -7.74
CA MET A 78 -6.92 18.96 -6.64
C MET A 78 -7.42 19.41 -5.25
N LYS A 79 -8.30 20.41 -5.20
CA LYS A 79 -8.87 20.95 -3.96
C LYS A 79 -10.39 20.92 -4.05
N ASN A 80 -10.99 19.95 -3.35
CA ASN A 80 -12.42 19.95 -3.07
C ASN A 80 -12.65 20.80 -1.80
N VAL A 81 -13.50 21.82 -1.89
CA VAL A 81 -13.78 22.76 -0.78
C VAL A 81 -15.22 22.64 -0.26
N ALA A 82 -16.04 21.80 -0.87
CA ALA A 82 -17.45 21.63 -0.49
C ALA A 82 -17.81 20.15 -0.29
N GLY A 83 -18.47 19.85 0.80
CA GLY A 83 -18.98 18.52 1.11
C GLY A 83 -17.95 17.53 1.68
N TYR A 84 -18.42 16.33 1.97
CA TYR A 84 -17.59 15.24 2.47
C TYR A 84 -16.75 14.63 1.33
N ASP A 85 -15.53 14.20 1.64
CA ASP A 85 -14.64 13.56 0.69
C ASP A 85 -14.97 12.06 0.52
N VAL A 86 -16.14 11.81 -0.07
CA VAL A 86 -16.62 10.45 -0.31
C VAL A 86 -15.77 9.72 -1.35
N SER A 87 -15.19 10.44 -2.31
CA SER A 87 -14.33 9.82 -3.32
C SER A 87 -13.15 9.07 -2.71
N ARG A 88 -12.55 9.62 -1.64
CA ARG A 88 -11.48 8.92 -0.90
C ARG A 88 -11.98 7.78 -0.03
N LEU A 89 -13.23 7.80 0.39
CA LEU A 89 -13.83 6.70 1.15
C LEU A 89 -13.93 5.43 0.31
N MET A 90 -14.07 5.54 -1.02
CA MET A 90 -14.12 4.40 -1.92
C MET A 90 -12.79 3.64 -1.98
N ALA A 91 -11.67 4.30 -1.65
CA ALA A 91 -10.37 3.64 -1.59
C ALA A 91 -10.27 2.70 -0.37
N GLY A 92 -10.28 1.39 -0.62
CA GLY A 92 -10.29 0.37 0.42
C GLY A 92 -11.70 -0.03 0.88
N SER A 93 -12.74 0.34 0.15
CA SER A 93 -14.12 -0.07 0.43
C SER A 93 -14.41 -1.53 0.07
N GLU A 94 -13.54 -2.17 -0.71
CA GLU A 94 -13.65 -3.58 -1.15
C GLU A 94 -15.00 -3.92 -1.82
N GLY A 95 -15.65 -2.92 -2.42
CA GLY A 95 -16.96 -3.08 -3.07
C GLY A 95 -18.14 -3.07 -2.11
N THR A 96 -17.93 -2.98 -0.80
CA THR A 96 -19.00 -3.07 0.21
C THR A 96 -19.92 -1.85 0.28
N LEU A 97 -19.54 -0.73 -0.35
CA LEU A 97 -20.31 0.52 -0.35
C LEU A 97 -20.99 0.82 -1.69
N GLY A 98 -20.69 0.04 -2.73
CA GLY A 98 -21.25 0.23 -4.06
C GLY A 98 -20.32 -0.18 -5.18
N VAL A 99 -20.80 -0.07 -6.42
CA VAL A 99 -20.05 -0.43 -7.63
C VAL A 99 -19.43 0.82 -8.23
N ILE A 100 -18.10 0.86 -8.26
CA ILE A 100 -17.34 1.96 -8.87
C ILE A 100 -17.47 1.87 -10.40
N LEU A 101 -17.83 2.98 -11.05
CA LEU A 101 -17.99 3.09 -12.50
C LEU A 101 -16.81 3.82 -13.16
N GLU A 102 -16.39 4.94 -12.55
CA GLU A 102 -15.37 5.82 -13.08
C GLU A 102 -14.56 6.47 -11.96
N ILE A 103 -13.26 6.67 -12.17
CA ILE A 103 -12.36 7.26 -11.20
C ILE A 103 -11.49 8.33 -11.85
N SER A 104 -11.36 9.46 -11.18
CA SER A 104 -10.36 10.49 -11.48
C SER A 104 -9.20 10.38 -10.52
N LEU A 105 -7.99 10.20 -11.03
CA LEU A 105 -6.77 10.11 -10.24
C LEU A 105 -5.82 11.27 -10.54
N LYS A 106 -5.15 11.75 -9.50
CA LYS A 106 -3.94 12.56 -9.63
C LYS A 106 -2.80 11.67 -10.14
N VAL A 107 -2.02 12.16 -11.08
CA VAL A 107 -0.81 11.53 -11.59
C VAL A 107 0.41 12.40 -11.31
N LEU A 108 1.60 11.80 -11.27
CA LEU A 108 2.85 12.52 -11.08
C LEU A 108 3.79 12.27 -12.26
N PRO A 109 4.74 13.18 -12.53
CA PRO A 109 5.78 12.94 -13.53
C PRO A 109 6.63 11.71 -13.16
N VAL A 110 7.07 10.95 -14.16
CA VAL A 110 8.08 9.89 -13.99
C VAL A 110 9.39 10.53 -13.55
N LEU A 111 10.02 9.96 -12.53
CA LEU A 111 11.30 10.44 -12.02
C LEU A 111 12.43 9.99 -12.96
N LYS A 112 13.39 10.89 -13.21
CA LYS A 112 14.43 10.71 -14.23
C LYS A 112 15.51 9.70 -13.82
N GLU A 113 15.76 9.56 -12.52
CA GLU A 113 16.78 8.68 -11.98
C GLU A 113 16.24 7.94 -10.76
N GLU A 114 16.60 6.67 -10.67
CA GLU A 114 16.28 5.83 -9.53
C GLU A 114 17.48 4.92 -9.20
N LYS A 115 17.88 4.89 -7.94
CA LYS A 115 18.95 4.02 -7.44
C LYS A 115 18.54 3.39 -6.13
N THR A 116 18.89 2.13 -5.95
CA THR A 116 18.69 1.41 -4.71
C THR A 116 20.03 1.15 -4.03
N LEU A 117 20.10 1.50 -2.76
CA LEU A 117 21.21 1.12 -1.88
C LEU A 117 20.79 -0.08 -1.03
N THR A 118 21.74 -0.97 -0.77
CA THR A 118 21.55 -2.12 0.10
C THR A 118 22.61 -2.18 1.18
N ILE A 119 22.21 -2.57 2.40
CA ILE A 119 23.06 -2.66 3.57
C ILE A 119 22.70 -3.93 4.32
N ALA A 120 23.70 -4.76 4.68
CA ALA A 120 23.48 -5.92 5.53
C ALA A 120 23.41 -5.49 7.01
N MET A 121 22.34 -5.85 7.71
CA MET A 121 22.18 -5.56 9.14
C MET A 121 21.07 -6.40 9.77
N SER A 122 21.00 -6.41 11.12
CA SER A 122 19.88 -7.02 11.84
C SER A 122 18.59 -6.24 11.63
N ILE A 123 17.45 -6.89 11.88
CA ILE A 123 16.14 -6.23 11.75
C ILE A 123 15.97 -5.09 12.77
N GLU A 124 16.49 -5.26 13.99
CA GLU A 124 16.43 -4.23 15.04
C GLU A 124 17.16 -2.96 14.59
N SER A 125 18.37 -3.11 14.05
CA SER A 125 19.14 -2.01 13.48
C SER A 125 18.43 -1.40 12.28
N ALA A 126 17.82 -2.21 11.42
CA ALA A 126 17.09 -1.75 10.25
C ALA A 126 15.87 -0.90 10.65
N LEU A 127 15.11 -1.30 11.66
CA LEU A 127 13.96 -0.52 12.14
C LEU A 127 14.39 0.85 12.71
N VAL A 128 15.50 0.91 13.44
CA VAL A 128 16.07 2.19 13.90
C VAL A 128 16.45 3.08 12.72
N GLN A 129 17.13 2.51 11.71
CA GLN A 129 17.50 3.26 10.49
C GLN A 129 16.27 3.71 9.69
N MET A 130 15.24 2.89 9.56
CA MET A 130 13.98 3.25 8.88
C MET A 130 13.31 4.48 9.52
N VAL A 131 13.34 4.57 10.85
CA VAL A 131 12.81 5.74 11.58
C VAL A 131 13.67 6.97 11.34
N ALA A 132 15.01 6.83 11.37
CA ALA A 132 15.94 7.92 11.11
C ALA A 132 15.79 8.46 9.68
N LEU A 133 15.74 7.58 8.68
CA LEU A 133 15.61 7.93 7.26
C LEU A 133 14.35 8.76 6.96
N ARG A 134 13.26 8.56 7.69
CA ARG A 134 12.01 9.35 7.53
C ARG A 134 12.18 10.82 7.89
N ARG A 135 13.18 11.17 8.67
CA ARG A 135 13.50 12.56 9.06
C ARG A 135 14.35 13.28 8.02
N HIS A 136 14.95 12.55 7.11
CA HIS A 136 15.78 13.09 6.04
C HIS A 136 14.94 13.24 4.78
N PHE A 137 14.68 14.47 4.34
CA PHE A 137 13.90 14.81 3.12
C PHE A 137 14.61 14.49 1.80
N LEU A 138 15.67 13.71 1.85
CA LEU A 138 16.48 13.38 0.67
C LEU A 138 15.75 12.31 -0.15
N SER A 139 15.23 12.67 -1.31
CA SER A 139 14.85 11.82 -2.46
C SER A 139 14.49 10.34 -2.20
N ILE A 140 14.21 9.96 -0.95
CA ILE A 140 13.85 8.58 -0.59
C ILE A 140 12.45 8.30 -1.14
N SER A 141 12.30 7.20 -1.85
CA SER A 141 11.04 6.81 -2.45
C SER A 141 10.50 5.45 -1.99
N ALA A 142 11.35 4.62 -1.42
CA ALA A 142 10.94 3.37 -0.79
C ALA A 142 12.00 2.87 0.20
N VAL A 143 11.58 2.16 1.24
CA VAL A 143 12.48 1.48 2.18
C VAL A 143 11.85 0.15 2.57
N ALA A 144 12.61 -0.95 2.41
CA ALA A 144 12.19 -2.31 2.74
C ALA A 144 13.33 -3.10 3.38
N TYR A 145 12.96 -4.16 4.11
CA TYR A 145 13.92 -5.10 4.70
C TYR A 145 13.48 -6.53 4.44
N GLU A 146 14.40 -7.31 3.92
CA GLU A 146 14.22 -8.72 3.62
C GLU A 146 15.57 -9.44 3.67
N CYS A 147 15.60 -10.67 4.15
CA CYS A 147 16.78 -11.55 4.14
C CYS A 147 18.06 -10.87 4.70
N GLY A 148 17.95 -10.21 5.85
CA GLY A 148 19.11 -9.58 6.50
C GLY A 148 19.62 -8.30 5.81
N ARG A 149 18.86 -7.73 4.88
CA ARG A 149 19.26 -6.55 4.10
C ARG A 149 18.22 -5.44 4.15
N LEU A 150 18.65 -4.26 4.55
CA LEU A 150 17.91 -3.02 4.37
C LEU A 150 18.15 -2.52 2.94
N ARG A 151 17.06 -2.19 2.23
CA ARG A 151 17.10 -1.57 0.91
C ARG A 151 16.43 -0.22 0.95
N ILE A 152 17.10 0.77 0.37
CA ILE A 152 16.64 2.16 0.34
C ILE A 152 16.65 2.60 -1.12
N ARG A 153 15.49 2.98 -1.64
CA ARG A 153 15.34 3.51 -2.98
C ARG A 153 15.35 5.03 -2.96
N TYR A 154 16.22 5.60 -3.73
CA TYR A 154 16.28 7.04 -4.00
C TYR A 154 15.78 7.31 -5.42
N SER A 155 14.95 8.33 -5.58
CA SER A 155 14.40 8.70 -6.89
C SER A 155 14.33 10.22 -7.00
N GLY A 156 14.65 10.78 -8.18
CA GLY A 156 14.62 12.22 -8.38
C GLY A 156 15.37 12.70 -9.61
N SER A 157 16.03 13.85 -9.50
CA SER A 157 16.97 14.31 -10.51
C SER A 157 18.30 13.54 -10.39
N LYS A 158 19.05 13.44 -11.49
CA LYS A 158 20.37 12.78 -11.49
C LYS A 158 21.30 13.37 -10.44
N ALA A 159 21.38 14.70 -10.36
CA ALA A 159 22.25 15.38 -9.37
C ALA A 159 21.81 15.07 -7.93
N GLY A 160 20.48 15.09 -7.66
CA GLY A 160 19.93 14.79 -6.33
C GLY A 160 20.17 13.35 -5.89
N VAL A 161 20.09 12.39 -6.80
CA VAL A 161 20.38 10.97 -6.47
C VAL A 161 21.89 10.76 -6.27
N LEU A 162 22.76 11.33 -7.11
CA LEU A 162 24.20 11.22 -6.96
C LEU A 162 24.70 11.86 -5.66
N SER A 163 24.19 13.04 -5.27
CA SER A 163 24.60 13.70 -4.02
C SER A 163 24.30 12.86 -2.77
N VAL A 164 23.26 12.04 -2.81
CA VAL A 164 22.94 11.11 -1.70
C VAL A 164 23.91 9.94 -1.66
N LEU A 165 24.34 9.44 -2.81
CA LEU A 165 25.33 8.36 -2.89
C LEU A 165 26.67 8.81 -2.31
N ASP A 166 27.07 10.06 -2.58
CA ASP A 166 28.31 10.67 -2.07
C ASP A 166 28.20 11.01 -0.58
N ALA A 167 27.02 11.40 -0.10
CA ALA A 167 26.77 11.81 1.28
C ALA A 167 26.28 10.68 2.19
N SER A 168 26.34 9.40 1.76
CA SER A 168 25.84 8.30 2.56
C SER A 168 26.60 8.18 3.88
N LEU A 169 25.89 8.50 4.99
CA LEU A 169 26.41 8.42 6.36
C LEU A 169 26.48 6.97 6.88
N LEU A 170 26.10 6.01 6.04
CA LEU A 170 26.03 4.60 6.40
C LEU A 170 27.28 3.89 5.90
N SER A 171 27.98 3.17 6.77
CA SER A 171 29.08 2.29 6.40
C SER A 171 28.56 1.05 5.65
N ASP A 172 29.40 0.46 4.80
CA ASP A 172 29.12 -0.78 4.05
C ASP A 172 27.92 -0.72 3.09
N VAL A 173 27.57 0.47 2.65
CA VAL A 173 26.53 0.69 1.64
C VAL A 173 27.00 0.24 0.27
N ARG A 174 26.15 -0.48 -0.45
CA ARG A 174 26.40 -0.90 -1.84
C ARG A 174 25.21 -0.55 -2.71
N ILE A 175 25.45 -0.27 -3.98
CA ILE A 175 24.37 -0.21 -4.97
C ILE A 175 23.80 -1.63 -5.12
N ASP A 176 22.48 -1.77 -4.98
CA ASP A 176 21.83 -3.07 -5.13
C ASP A 176 21.89 -3.49 -6.61
N PRO A 177 22.48 -4.65 -6.92
CA PRO A 177 22.49 -5.16 -8.29
C PRO A 177 21.11 -5.59 -8.77
N ASN A 178 20.18 -5.87 -7.86
CA ASN A 178 18.81 -6.29 -8.18
C ASN A 178 17.91 -5.08 -8.52
N GLN A 179 17.97 -4.62 -9.75
CA GLN A 179 17.15 -3.50 -10.23
C GLN A 179 15.65 -3.82 -10.25
N ASN A 180 15.27 -5.09 -10.22
CA ASN A 180 13.87 -5.53 -10.26
C ASN A 180 13.26 -5.75 -8.87
N PHE A 181 14.02 -5.55 -7.79
CA PHE A 181 13.60 -5.84 -6.42
C PHE A 181 12.23 -5.22 -6.06
N TRP A 182 12.04 -3.94 -6.34
CA TRP A 182 10.80 -3.23 -5.98
C TRP A 182 9.58 -3.70 -6.76
N HIS A 183 9.76 -4.09 -8.01
CA HIS A 183 8.70 -4.71 -8.80
C HIS A 183 8.34 -6.09 -8.25
N VAL A 184 9.33 -6.91 -7.97
CA VAL A 184 9.16 -8.26 -7.40
C VAL A 184 8.48 -8.20 -6.04
N LEU A 185 8.89 -7.28 -5.16
CA LEU A 185 8.26 -7.03 -3.86
C LEU A 185 6.80 -6.58 -4.02
N LYS A 186 6.55 -5.58 -4.85
CA LYS A 186 5.21 -5.02 -5.10
C LYS A 186 4.23 -6.07 -5.64
N GLU A 187 4.68 -6.88 -6.60
CA GLU A 187 3.85 -7.91 -7.22
C GLU A 187 3.84 -9.25 -6.43
N GLN A 188 4.50 -9.28 -5.27
CA GLN A 188 4.60 -10.48 -4.42
C GLN A 188 5.14 -11.71 -5.16
N ARG A 189 6.16 -11.49 -6.01
CA ARG A 189 6.82 -12.56 -6.79
C ARG A 189 8.10 -13.10 -6.15
N ALA A 190 8.57 -12.52 -5.04
CA ALA A 190 9.69 -13.06 -4.28
C ALA A 190 9.33 -14.42 -3.67
N ASP A 191 10.33 -15.28 -3.44
CA ASP A 191 10.16 -16.62 -2.86
C ASP A 191 9.40 -16.59 -1.54
N PHE A 192 9.60 -15.56 -0.73
CA PHE A 192 8.84 -15.33 0.49
C PHE A 192 7.32 -15.41 0.26
N PHE A 193 6.80 -14.86 -0.84
CA PHE A 193 5.37 -14.84 -1.13
C PHE A 193 4.87 -16.09 -1.86
N GLN A 194 5.77 -16.98 -2.31
CA GLN A 194 5.44 -18.26 -2.94
C GLN A 194 5.31 -19.34 -1.85
N THR A 195 4.18 -19.35 -1.17
CA THR A 195 3.94 -20.19 0.00
C THR A 195 2.51 -20.71 0.04
N THR A 196 2.33 -21.87 0.68
CA THR A 196 1.03 -22.43 1.07
C THR A 196 0.66 -22.09 2.52
N GLU A 197 1.58 -21.48 3.27
CA GLU A 197 1.33 -20.99 4.63
C GLU A 197 0.45 -19.74 4.61
N ASP A 198 -0.18 -19.46 5.74
CA ASP A 198 -0.95 -18.23 5.94
C ASP A 198 -0.06 -17.00 5.82
N LEU A 199 -0.40 -16.13 4.86
CA LEU A 199 0.25 -14.85 4.65
C LEU A 199 -0.56 -13.72 5.30
N TRP A 200 0.05 -13.07 6.27
CA TRP A 200 -0.55 -11.97 7.00
C TRP A 200 -0.02 -10.62 6.52
N ARG A 201 -0.93 -9.67 6.35
CA ARG A 201 -0.63 -8.25 6.11
C ARG A 201 -0.85 -7.48 7.41
N ILE A 202 0.23 -6.98 8.00
CA ILE A 202 0.22 -6.29 9.29
C ILE A 202 0.63 -4.83 9.07
N ILE A 203 -0.17 -3.91 9.57
CA ILE A 203 0.13 -2.47 9.52
C ILE A 203 0.28 -2.00 10.95
N VAL A 204 1.42 -1.40 11.25
CA VAL A 204 1.75 -0.82 12.55
C VAL A 204 2.40 0.56 12.38
N PRO A 205 2.43 1.40 13.42
CA PRO A 205 3.27 2.59 13.39
C PRO A 205 4.71 2.21 13.03
N PRO A 206 5.37 2.91 12.09
CA PRO A 206 6.70 2.52 11.60
C PRO A 206 7.78 2.42 12.69
N ALA A 207 7.61 3.15 13.80
CA ALA A 207 8.52 3.09 14.96
C ALA A 207 8.26 1.88 15.88
N SER A 208 7.30 1.01 15.57
CA SER A 208 7.04 -0.19 16.37
C SER A 208 8.23 -1.16 16.33
N PRO A 209 8.63 -1.77 17.46
CA PRO A 209 9.70 -2.76 17.47
C PRO A 209 9.32 -4.03 16.71
N VAL A 210 10.22 -4.99 16.67
CA VAL A 210 9.92 -6.34 16.18
C VAL A 210 8.73 -6.91 16.95
N LEU A 211 7.76 -7.47 16.22
CA LEU A 211 6.58 -8.10 16.84
C LEU A 211 6.94 -9.51 17.31
N SER A 212 6.47 -9.88 18.51
CA SER A 212 6.73 -11.19 19.11
C SER A 212 5.82 -12.26 18.54
N VAL A 213 5.94 -12.54 17.25
CA VAL A 213 5.28 -13.66 16.57
C VAL A 213 6.34 -14.42 15.77
N SER A 214 6.41 -15.74 15.96
CA SER A 214 7.33 -16.59 15.20
C SER A 214 6.90 -16.71 13.75
N GLY A 215 7.86 -16.73 12.82
CA GLY A 215 7.63 -16.86 11.40
C GLY A 215 8.62 -16.06 10.57
N ASP A 216 8.43 -16.09 9.26
CA ASP A 216 9.27 -15.35 8.31
C ASP A 216 8.66 -13.96 8.05
N TRP A 217 9.53 -12.97 7.95
CA TRP A 217 9.11 -11.57 7.85
C TRP A 217 9.72 -10.84 6.65
N VAL A 218 8.89 -10.04 6.01
CA VAL A 218 9.33 -8.98 5.10
C VAL A 218 8.73 -7.65 5.56
N TYR A 219 9.55 -6.61 5.59
CA TYR A 219 9.16 -5.28 6.03
C TYR A 219 9.17 -4.33 4.84
N ASP A 220 8.08 -3.60 4.67
CA ASP A 220 7.90 -2.57 3.65
C ASP A 220 7.41 -1.27 4.29
N TRP A 221 7.23 -0.23 3.49
CA TRP A 221 6.75 1.08 3.92
C TRP A 221 7.57 1.67 5.08
N ALA A 222 8.89 1.49 5.03
CA ALA A 222 9.79 1.93 6.10
C ALA A 222 9.35 1.39 7.48
N GLY A 223 9.01 0.11 7.55
CA GLY A 223 8.62 -0.62 8.77
C GLY A 223 7.13 -0.55 9.11
N GLY A 224 6.35 0.24 8.38
CA GLY A 224 4.91 0.40 8.63
C GLY A 224 4.04 -0.73 8.09
N LEU A 225 4.45 -1.39 7.01
CA LEU A 225 3.84 -2.61 6.49
C LEU A 225 4.78 -3.79 6.77
N ARG A 226 4.22 -4.83 7.35
CA ARG A 226 4.94 -6.07 7.65
C ARG A 226 4.16 -7.25 7.09
N TRP A 227 4.83 -8.03 6.27
CA TRP A 227 4.34 -9.30 5.77
C TRP A 227 4.87 -10.41 6.67
N LEU A 228 4.01 -11.32 7.08
CA LEU A 228 4.36 -12.43 7.95
C LEU A 228 3.82 -13.74 7.35
N LYS A 229 4.69 -14.73 7.20
CA LYS A 229 4.31 -16.13 7.04
C LYS A 229 4.39 -16.80 8.39
N THR A 230 3.33 -17.47 8.83
CA THR A 230 3.31 -18.11 10.13
C THR A 230 2.22 -19.16 10.23
N THR A 231 2.46 -20.14 11.07
CA THR A 231 1.46 -21.11 11.53
C THR A 231 0.80 -20.69 12.87
N ALA A 232 1.16 -19.51 13.39
CA ALA A 232 0.57 -19.00 14.62
C ALA A 232 -0.93 -18.71 14.42
N SER A 233 -1.71 -18.88 15.49
CA SER A 233 -3.15 -18.60 15.44
C SER A 233 -3.44 -17.12 15.15
N ALA A 234 -4.58 -16.84 14.52
CA ALA A 234 -5.04 -15.49 14.23
C ALA A 234 -5.07 -14.57 15.47
N ALA A 235 -5.46 -15.12 16.62
CA ALA A 235 -5.48 -14.37 17.88
C ALA A 235 -4.09 -13.86 18.28
N VAL A 236 -3.06 -14.65 18.11
CA VAL A 236 -1.67 -14.24 18.38
C VAL A 236 -1.25 -13.11 17.47
N VAL A 237 -1.53 -13.21 16.17
CA VAL A 237 -1.18 -12.17 15.18
C VAL A 237 -1.95 -10.87 15.44
N PHE A 238 -3.26 -10.95 15.71
CA PHE A 238 -4.08 -9.78 16.02
C PHE A 238 -3.61 -9.08 17.29
N ASN A 239 -3.33 -9.83 18.35
CA ASN A 239 -2.88 -9.26 19.63
C ASN A 239 -1.50 -8.59 19.47
N ALA A 240 -0.58 -9.20 18.72
CA ALA A 240 0.73 -8.61 18.45
C ALA A 240 0.63 -7.27 17.70
N ALA A 241 -0.24 -7.19 16.69
CA ALA A 241 -0.47 -5.94 15.98
C ALA A 241 -1.15 -4.89 16.87
N LYS A 242 -2.20 -5.28 17.60
CA LYS A 242 -2.99 -4.41 18.49
C LYS A 242 -2.14 -3.82 19.62
N ALA A 243 -1.18 -4.57 20.16
CA ALA A 243 -0.28 -4.09 21.23
C ALA A 243 0.47 -2.81 20.86
N TYR A 244 0.66 -2.54 19.58
CA TYR A 244 1.31 -1.34 19.05
C TYR A 244 0.34 -0.41 18.30
N GLY A 245 -0.97 -0.53 18.53
CA GLY A 245 -1.97 0.31 17.85
C GLY A 245 -2.13 0.02 16.36
N GLY A 246 -1.71 -1.16 15.93
CA GLY A 246 -1.78 -1.61 14.55
C GLY A 246 -2.97 -2.50 14.24
N SER A 247 -3.02 -2.97 13.01
CA SER A 247 -4.01 -3.92 12.52
C SER A 247 -3.35 -5.04 11.73
N ALA A 248 -3.97 -6.22 11.75
CA ALA A 248 -3.55 -7.37 10.96
C ALA A 248 -4.74 -7.91 10.18
N ARG A 249 -4.44 -8.45 8.99
CA ARG A 249 -5.40 -9.11 8.13
C ARG A 249 -4.75 -10.35 7.51
N LEU A 250 -5.48 -11.47 7.52
CA LEU A 250 -5.10 -12.61 6.71
C LEU A 250 -5.26 -12.20 5.24
N PHE A 251 -4.16 -12.22 4.50
CA PHE A 251 -4.10 -11.71 3.13
C PHE A 251 -4.19 -12.82 2.08
N ARG A 252 -3.62 -13.98 2.39
CA ARG A 252 -3.69 -15.18 1.57
C ARG A 252 -3.64 -16.41 2.47
N SER A 253 -4.48 -17.41 2.18
CA SER A 253 -4.50 -18.68 2.87
C SER A 253 -5.00 -19.77 1.91
N THR A 254 -4.61 -20.99 2.16
CA THR A 254 -5.20 -22.19 1.53
C THR A 254 -6.48 -22.65 2.23
N GLN A 255 -6.77 -22.11 3.42
CA GLN A 255 -7.99 -22.41 4.14
C GLN A 255 -9.22 -21.79 3.49
N GLN A 256 -10.36 -22.46 3.60
CA GLN A 256 -11.62 -21.93 3.09
C GLN A 256 -12.10 -20.72 3.92
N SER A 257 -12.74 -19.77 3.24
CA SER A 257 -13.45 -18.65 3.86
C SER A 257 -14.65 -19.16 4.71
N PRO A 258 -15.07 -18.45 5.79
CA PRO A 258 -14.64 -17.10 6.15
C PRO A 258 -13.31 -17.07 6.91
N TRP A 259 -12.46 -16.12 6.51
CA TRP A 259 -11.20 -15.90 7.19
C TRP A 259 -11.38 -15.12 8.50
N PRO A 260 -10.49 -15.31 9.48
CA PRO A 260 -10.56 -14.58 10.73
C PRO A 260 -10.39 -13.07 10.50
N THR A 261 -11.20 -12.28 11.18
CA THR A 261 -11.16 -10.82 11.14
C THR A 261 -10.81 -10.24 12.49
N GLN A 262 -10.02 -9.17 12.50
CA GLN A 262 -9.70 -8.47 13.73
C GLN A 262 -10.93 -7.72 14.25
N VAL A 263 -11.27 -7.92 15.51
CA VAL A 263 -12.37 -7.21 16.15
C VAL A 263 -12.04 -5.73 16.29
N LEU A 264 -12.89 -4.89 15.70
CA LEU A 264 -12.78 -3.44 15.79
C LEU A 264 -13.23 -2.92 17.17
N ALA A 265 -12.65 -1.82 17.61
CA ALA A 265 -13.17 -1.09 18.77
C ALA A 265 -14.64 -0.66 18.51
N LEU A 266 -15.48 -0.74 19.54
CA LEU A 266 -16.92 -0.50 19.42
C LEU A 266 -17.29 0.81 18.69
N PRO A 267 -16.67 1.98 18.97
CA PRO A 267 -16.98 3.21 18.25
C PRO A 267 -16.68 3.11 16.74
N LEU A 268 -15.58 2.43 16.37
CA LEU A 268 -15.20 2.26 14.97
C LEU A 268 -16.16 1.28 14.26
N ALA A 269 -16.53 0.20 14.90
CA ALA A 269 -17.51 -0.75 14.39
C ALA A 269 -18.88 -0.08 14.14
N GLN A 270 -19.33 0.76 15.07
CA GLN A 270 -20.57 1.54 14.92
C GLN A 270 -20.49 2.55 13.76
N LEU A 271 -19.35 3.23 13.61
CA LEU A 271 -19.13 4.15 12.50
C LEU A 271 -19.18 3.41 11.15
N ASN A 272 -18.48 2.29 11.03
CA ASN A 272 -18.51 1.48 9.81
C ASN A 272 -19.92 1.01 9.47
N LYS A 273 -20.69 0.55 10.46
CA LYS A 273 -22.11 0.17 10.27
C LYS A 273 -22.96 1.34 9.76
N ARG A 274 -22.80 2.53 10.34
CA ARG A 274 -23.53 3.73 9.90
C ARG A 274 -23.18 4.11 8.45
N ILE A 275 -21.90 4.05 8.08
CA ILE A 275 -21.47 4.29 6.70
C ILE A 275 -22.07 3.24 5.76
N LYS A 276 -22.00 1.96 6.12
CA LYS A 276 -22.59 0.88 5.32
C LYS A 276 -24.07 1.12 5.07
N VAL A 277 -24.86 1.39 6.11
CA VAL A 277 -26.30 1.66 5.99
C VAL A 277 -26.59 2.90 5.13
N ALA A 278 -25.73 3.94 5.19
CA ALA A 278 -25.93 5.14 4.39
C ALA A 278 -25.72 4.89 2.87
N PHE A 279 -24.81 3.97 2.49
CA PHE A 279 -24.54 3.65 1.09
C PHE A 279 -25.33 2.43 0.59
N ASP A 280 -25.62 1.50 1.45
CA ASP A 280 -26.26 0.22 1.13
C ASP A 280 -27.25 -0.20 2.23
N PRO A 281 -28.40 0.48 2.32
CA PRO A 281 -29.40 0.22 3.36
C PRO A 281 -30.05 -1.18 3.24
N SER A 282 -30.01 -1.78 2.07
CA SER A 282 -30.57 -3.11 1.79
C SER A 282 -29.54 -4.24 1.86
N GLU A 283 -28.31 -3.93 2.26
CA GLU A 283 -27.20 -4.89 2.41
C GLU A 283 -26.97 -5.77 1.15
N LEU A 284 -27.03 -5.13 -0.04
CA LEU A 284 -26.83 -5.79 -1.33
C LEU A 284 -25.37 -6.14 -1.62
N PHE A 285 -24.43 -5.37 -1.06
CA PHE A 285 -23.00 -5.56 -1.24
C PHE A 285 -22.41 -6.24 0.00
N VAL A 286 -21.63 -7.30 -0.21
CA VAL A 286 -21.07 -8.15 0.88
C VAL A 286 -19.59 -7.91 1.04
#